data_a59c477dc6b5b3f4b262c6395b5a268f
#
_entry.id   a59c477dc6b5b3f4b262c6395b5a268f
#
_cell.length_a   1.000
_cell.length_b   1.000
_cell.length_c   1.000
_cell.angle_alpha   90.00
_cell.angle_beta   90.00
_cell.angle_gamma   90.00
#
_symmetry.space_group_name_H-M   'P 1'
#
loop_
_entity.id
_entity.type
_entity.pdbx_description
1 polymer ?
#
loop_
_entity_poly.entity_id
_entity_poly.type
_entity_poly.pdbx_seq_one_letter_code
_entity_poly.pdbx_strand_id
1 'polypeptide(L)' 'MQLILIRAAFDSDAKVWFVQSSDLAGVHAEGATLDELRDKLPAVVQDVIGDGAPGDVLIEIVAHTSARIGPRAAA' A
#
# COMPACT_ATOMS: atom_id res chain seq x y z
N MET A 1 18.37 10.26 4.72
CA MET A 1 17.36 9.24 4.37
C MET A 1 16.02 9.91 4.12
N GLN A 2 15.35 9.54 3.06
CA GLN A 2 14.03 10.06 2.75
C GLN A 2 12.98 9.03 3.18
N LEU A 3 11.91 9.50 3.81
CA LEU A 3 10.78 8.65 4.21
C LEU A 3 9.61 8.88 3.25
N ILE A 4 9.08 7.81 2.72
CA ILE A 4 7.87 7.85 1.89
C ILE A 4 6.81 7.01 2.61
N LEU A 5 5.73 7.65 3.00
CA LEU A 5 4.61 6.97 3.64
C LEU A 5 3.59 6.54 2.59
N ILE A 6 3.24 5.27 2.62
CA ILE A 6 2.25 4.69 1.72
C ILE A 6 1.12 4.10 2.55
N ARG A 7 -0.10 4.45 2.20
CA ARG A 7 -1.29 3.86 2.80
C ARG A 7 -1.83 2.79 1.88
N ALA A 8 -1.97 1.59 2.41
CA ALA A 8 -2.54 0.47 1.69
C ALA A 8 -3.91 0.13 2.25
N ALA A 9 -4.81 -0.28 1.38
CA ALA A 9 -6.14 -0.70 1.76
C ALA A 9 -6.48 -2.02 1.04
N PHE A 10 -7.42 -2.76 1.61
CA PHE A 10 -7.88 -4.01 1.02
C PHE A 10 -9.17 -3.78 0.25
N ASP A 11 -9.16 -4.20 -1.01
CA ASP A 11 -10.36 -4.20 -1.86
C ASP A 11 -11.02 -5.57 -1.74
N SER A 12 -12.16 -5.61 -1.07
CA SER A 12 -12.87 -6.86 -0.81
C SER A 12 -13.52 -7.45 -2.06
N ASP A 13 -13.80 -6.64 -3.06
CA ASP A 13 -14.37 -7.14 -4.32
C ASP A 13 -13.31 -7.80 -5.18
N ALA A 14 -12.17 -7.14 -5.34
CA ALA A 14 -11.06 -7.67 -6.13
C ALA A 14 -10.16 -8.61 -5.33
N LYS A 15 -10.30 -8.64 -4.00
CA LYS A 15 -9.47 -9.47 -3.11
C LYS A 15 -7.99 -9.15 -3.20
N VAL A 16 -7.68 -7.86 -3.29
CA VAL A 16 -6.29 -7.41 -3.37
C VAL A 16 -6.05 -6.26 -2.40
N TRP A 17 -4.79 -6.14 -1.98
CA TRP A 17 -4.28 -4.96 -1.31
C TRP A 17 -3.77 -3.99 -2.38
N PHE A 18 -4.06 -2.72 -2.21
CA PHE A 18 -3.66 -1.70 -3.18
C PHE A 18 -3.18 -0.44 -2.49
N VAL A 19 -2.44 0.38 -3.21
CA VAL A 19 -2.01 1.69 -2.70
C VAL A 19 -3.18 2.65 -2.76
N GLN A 20 -3.67 3.05 -1.60
CA GLN A 20 -4.75 4.01 -1.49
C GLN A 20 -4.25 5.44 -1.60
N SER A 21 -3.14 5.73 -0.95
CA SER A 21 -2.49 7.03 -1.02
C SER A 21 -1.00 6.89 -0.77
N SER A 22 -0.24 7.87 -1.22
CA SER A 22 1.21 7.91 -1.07
C SER A 22 1.66 9.36 -1.00
N ASP A 23 2.71 9.60 -0.20
CA ASP A 23 3.37 10.91 -0.19
C ASP A 23 3.98 11.25 -1.55
N LEU A 24 4.35 10.21 -2.30
CA LEU A 24 4.89 10.37 -3.64
C LEU A 24 3.80 10.11 -4.67
N ALA A 25 3.51 11.08 -5.52
CA ALA A 25 2.51 10.93 -6.56
C ALA A 25 2.94 9.89 -7.60
N GLY A 26 1.98 9.16 -8.14
CA GLY A 26 2.24 8.19 -9.20
C GLY A 26 2.57 6.77 -8.73
N VAL A 27 2.55 6.52 -7.44
CA VAL A 27 2.81 5.18 -6.90
C VAL A 27 1.51 4.37 -6.95
N HIS A 28 1.48 3.36 -7.81
CA HIS A 28 0.34 2.45 -7.95
C HIS A 28 0.86 1.02 -7.96
N ALA A 29 0.24 0.18 -7.15
CA ALA A 29 0.56 -1.24 -7.09
C ALA A 29 -0.56 -1.99 -6.39
N GLU A 30 -0.63 -3.28 -6.63
CA GLU A 30 -1.56 -4.16 -5.93
C GLU A 30 -0.95 -5.54 -5.74
N GLY A 31 -1.46 -6.28 -4.77
CA GLY A 31 -1.02 -7.64 -4.49
C GLY A 31 -2.10 -8.42 -3.79
N ALA A 32 -2.11 -9.73 -3.97
CA ALA A 32 -3.08 -10.61 -3.34
C ALA A 32 -2.90 -10.65 -1.82
N THR A 33 -1.68 -10.42 -1.35
CA THR A 33 -1.35 -10.31 0.07
C THR A 33 -0.64 -8.99 0.33
N LEU A 34 -0.64 -8.57 1.59
CA LEU A 34 0.10 -7.37 1.96
C LEU A 34 1.60 -7.55 1.75
N ASP A 35 2.13 -8.74 2.02
CA ASP A 35 3.55 -9.06 1.78
C ASP A 35 3.88 -8.93 0.30
N GLU A 36 3.02 -9.41 -0.57
CA GLU A 36 3.21 -9.29 -2.02
C GLU A 36 3.24 -7.82 -2.46
N LEU A 37 2.31 -7.01 -1.96
CA LEU A 37 2.31 -5.58 -2.22
C LEU A 37 3.60 -4.93 -1.72
N ARG A 38 4.01 -5.25 -0.49
CA ARG A 38 5.23 -4.73 0.10
C ARG A 38 6.46 -5.05 -0.76
N ASP A 39 6.53 -6.26 -1.29
CA ASP A 39 7.67 -6.69 -2.08
C ASP A 39 7.74 -5.99 -3.44
N LYS A 40 6.61 -5.56 -3.98
CA LYS A 40 6.54 -4.82 -5.24
C LYS A 40 6.92 -3.35 -5.11
N LEU A 41 6.65 -2.75 -3.97
CA LEU A 41 6.73 -1.30 -3.80
C LEU A 41 8.12 -0.70 -4.02
N PRO A 42 9.22 -1.34 -3.60
CA PRO A 42 10.54 -0.74 -3.85
C PRO A 42 10.80 -0.47 -5.34
N ALA A 43 10.48 -1.42 -6.21
CA ALA A 43 10.66 -1.21 -7.65
C ALA A 43 9.73 -0.14 -8.21
N VAL A 44 8.48 -0.12 -7.75
CA VAL A 44 7.50 0.88 -8.20
C VAL A 44 7.94 2.28 -7.78
N VAL A 45 8.35 2.44 -6.53
CA VAL A 45 8.81 3.74 -6.03
C VAL A 45 10.08 4.18 -6.75
N GLN A 46 11.01 3.26 -7.00
CA GLN A 46 12.23 3.55 -7.73
C GLN A 46 11.93 4.06 -9.14
N ASP A 47 10.97 3.46 -9.83
CA ASP A 47 10.56 3.89 -11.17
C ASP A 47 9.98 5.31 -11.15
N VAL A 48 9.20 5.65 -10.13
CA VAL A 48 8.61 7.00 -10.00
C VAL A 48 9.68 8.04 -9.67
N ILE A 49 10.60 7.72 -8.77
CA ILE A 49 11.68 8.64 -8.37
C ILE A 49 12.66 8.84 -9.53
N GLY A 50 12.95 7.78 -10.28
CA GLY A 50 13.95 7.80 -11.34
C GLY A 50 15.38 7.73 -10.80
N ASP A 51 16.32 8.07 -11.67
CA ASP A 51 17.76 7.89 -11.38
C ASP A 51 18.34 8.97 -10.46
N GLY A 52 17.57 10.00 -10.15
CA GLY A 52 18.04 11.13 -9.36
C GLY A 52 17.82 11.03 -7.86
N ALA A 53 17.39 9.87 -7.37
CA ALA A 53 17.09 9.71 -5.95
C ALA A 53 18.37 9.81 -5.11
N PRO A 54 18.48 10.78 -4.19
CA PRO A 54 19.68 10.93 -3.36
C PRO A 54 19.58 10.02 -2.13
N GLY A 55 20.53 9.10 -2.00
CA GLY A 55 20.67 8.30 -0.80
C GLY A 55 19.58 7.27 -0.59
N ASP A 56 19.43 6.86 0.64
CA ASP A 56 18.48 5.82 1.02
C ASP A 56 17.06 6.36 1.09
N VAL A 57 16.12 5.53 0.67
CA VAL A 57 14.68 5.80 0.79
C VAL A 57 14.06 4.70 1.64
N LEU A 58 13.39 5.10 2.70
CA LEU A 58 12.59 4.18 3.52
C LEU A 58 11.14 4.30 3.11
N ILE A 59 10.56 3.18 2.74
CA ILE A 59 9.13 3.10 2.45
C ILE A 59 8.44 2.56 3.70
N GLU A 60 7.56 3.35 4.28
CA GLU A 60 6.76 2.92 5.42
C GLU A 60 5.35 2.69 4.96
N ILE A 61 4.82 1.50 5.23
CA ILE A 61 3.50 1.10 4.76
C ILE A 61 2.57 1.01 5.97
N VAL A 62 1.49 1.78 5.89
CA VAL A 62 0.38 1.70 6.86
C VAL A 62 -0.78 1.06 6.14
N ALA A 63 -1.19 -0.10 6.62
CA ALA A 63 -2.27 -0.85 6.01
C ALA A 63 -3.49 -0.82 6.91
N HIS A 64 -4.66 -0.70 6.29
CA HIS A 64 -5.90 -0.80 7.04
C HIS A 64 -6.93 -1.62 6.28
N THR A 65 -7.76 -2.28 7.03
CA THR A 65 -8.94 -2.98 6.53
C THR A 65 -10.00 -2.87 7.60
N SER A 66 -11.23 -3.17 7.23
CA SER A 66 -12.32 -3.12 8.18
C SER A 66 -13.13 -4.42 8.08
N ALA A 67 -13.72 -4.79 9.18
CA ALA A 67 -14.67 -5.87 9.24
C ALA A 67 -15.94 -5.34 9.88
N ARG A 68 -17.06 -5.80 9.39
CA ARG A 68 -18.34 -5.36 9.91
C ARG A 68 -18.97 -6.50 10.73
N ILE A 69 -19.39 -6.14 11.94
CA ILE A 69 -20.27 -7.00 12.72
C ILE A 69 -21.67 -6.42 12.56
N GLY A 70 -22.54 -7.17 11.90
CA GLY A 70 -23.92 -6.76 11.74
C GLY A 70 -24.75 -6.95 13.02
N PRO A 71 -25.99 -6.48 13.03
CA PRO A 71 -26.84 -6.70 14.17
C PRO A 71 -27.06 -8.19 14.38
N ARG A 72 -27.06 -8.58 15.66
CA ARG A 72 -27.26 -9.97 16.02
C ARG A 72 -28.67 -10.38 15.64
N ALA A 73 -28.79 -11.51 14.95
CA ALA A 73 -30.10 -12.03 14.62
C ALA A 73 -30.88 -12.35 15.90
N ALA A 74 -32.16 -11.97 15.94
CA ALA A 74 -33.01 -12.35 17.05
C ALA A 74 -33.15 -13.86 17.06
N ALA A 75 -33.03 -14.43 18.24
CA ALA A 75 -33.17 -15.86 18.42
C ALA A 75 -34.64 -16.29 18.23
#